data_f4094d16060d6c4bdb979cf6955eada5
#
_entry.id   f4094d16060d6c4bdb979cf6955eada5
#
_cell.length_a   1.000
_cell.length_b   1.000
_cell.length_c   1.000
_cell.angle_alpha   90.00
_cell.angle_beta   90.00
_cell.angle_gamma   90.00
#
_symmetry.space_group_name_H-M   'P 1'
#
loop_
_entity.id
_entity.type
_entity.pdbx_description
1 polymer ?
#
loop_
_entity_poly.entity_id
_entity_poly.type
_entity_poly.pdbx_seq_one_letter_code
_entity_poly.pdbx_strand_id
1 'polypeptide(L)'
;MLKKLAIVTTHPIQYNAPLFALLASRNKITIKVFYTWGSQVMKQKFDPGFGKKISWDIPMLEGYDYCFVENTSANPGSHHRKGIQNPGLIPEIEIWQPNAVLVYGWNFSSHIKALRYFHKKIPVLFRGDSTMLDLQNPVKAMLKKIYLTNLFKHIDIALYAGSENKKYYQNFGLSDNHLAFMPHA
;
A
#
# COMPACT_ATOMS: atom_id res chain seq x y z
N MET A 1 -10.61 16.08 18.27
CA MET A 1 -10.08 14.72 18.04
C MET A 1 -9.03 14.77 16.92
N LEU A 2 -7.94 13.99 17.03
CA LEU A 2 -6.97 13.84 15.97
C LEU A 2 -7.60 13.16 14.74
N LYS A 3 -7.14 13.55 13.54
CA LYS A 3 -7.54 12.87 12.30
C LYS A 3 -6.97 11.46 12.29
N LYS A 4 -7.74 10.49 11.79
CA LYS A 4 -7.38 9.07 11.69
C LYS A 4 -6.97 8.71 10.27
N LEU A 5 -5.80 8.09 10.09
CA LEU A 5 -5.31 7.59 8.80
C LEU A 5 -5.21 6.06 8.85
N ALA A 6 -6.04 5.37 8.08
CA ALA A 6 -5.88 3.94 7.84
C ALA A 6 -4.78 3.72 6.79
N ILE A 7 -3.80 2.88 7.09
CA ILE A 7 -2.71 2.52 6.16
C ILE A 7 -2.86 1.06 5.77
N VAL A 8 -3.04 0.80 4.47
CA VAL A 8 -3.16 -0.55 3.91
C VAL A 8 -1.87 -0.93 3.22
N THR A 9 -1.19 -1.95 3.70
CA THR A 9 0.06 -2.47 3.12
C THR A 9 0.11 -3.99 3.24
N THR A 10 1.05 -4.64 2.56
CA THR A 10 1.12 -6.11 2.51
C THR A 10 1.63 -6.72 3.82
N HIS A 11 2.80 -6.31 4.26
CA HIS A 11 3.50 -6.85 5.44
C HIS A 11 4.43 -5.77 6.03
N PRO A 12 4.93 -5.94 7.25
CA PRO A 12 5.93 -5.05 7.82
C PRO A 12 7.20 -5.04 6.96
N ILE A 13 7.68 -3.84 6.63
CA ILE A 13 8.86 -3.59 5.81
C ILE A 13 9.79 -2.64 6.57
N GLN A 14 11.08 -2.91 6.56
CA GLN A 14 12.10 -2.23 7.36
C GLN A 14 12.19 -0.71 7.16
N TYR A 15 11.85 -0.19 5.99
CA TYR A 15 11.84 1.26 5.74
C TYR A 15 10.46 1.90 5.97
N ASN A 16 9.39 1.12 6.08
CA ASN A 16 8.05 1.64 6.38
C ASN A 16 7.74 1.61 7.88
N ALA A 17 8.18 0.59 8.61
CA ALA A 17 7.89 0.44 10.03
C ALA A 17 8.41 1.62 10.87
N PRO A 18 9.66 2.08 10.72
CA PRO A 18 10.15 3.27 11.43
C PRO A 18 9.37 4.54 11.07
N LEU A 19 8.95 4.68 9.81
CA LEU A 19 8.12 5.80 9.38
C LEU A 19 6.76 5.80 10.07
N PHE A 20 6.12 4.62 10.20
CA PHE A 20 4.84 4.50 10.90
C PHE A 20 4.98 4.82 12.39
N ALA A 21 6.04 4.33 13.04
CA ALA A 21 6.34 4.66 14.43
C ALA A 21 6.57 6.17 14.62
N LEU A 22 7.32 6.81 13.71
CA LEU A 22 7.54 8.25 13.72
C LEU A 22 6.25 9.05 13.52
N LEU A 23 5.38 8.63 12.60
CA LEU A 23 4.08 9.28 12.38
C LEU A 23 3.20 9.21 13.64
N ALA A 24 3.15 8.05 14.28
CA ALA A 24 2.41 7.85 15.53
C ALA A 24 2.97 8.70 16.68
N SER A 25 4.30 8.73 16.86
CA SER A 25 4.97 9.46 17.94
C SER A 25 4.78 10.97 17.87
N ARG A 26 4.55 11.52 16.67
CA ARG A 26 4.31 12.96 16.48
C ARG A 26 2.96 13.45 17.01
N ASN A 27 2.04 12.55 17.33
CA ASN A 27 0.72 12.86 17.88
C ASN A 27 -0.10 13.92 17.12
N LYS A 28 0.16 14.10 15.81
CA LYS A 28 -0.60 15.02 14.94
C LYS A 28 -1.77 14.32 14.24
N ILE A 29 -1.63 13.03 14.02
CA ILE A 29 -2.65 12.13 13.47
C ILE A 29 -2.61 10.81 14.23
N THR A 30 -3.74 10.11 14.28
CA THR A 30 -3.79 8.72 14.73
C THR A 30 -3.67 7.82 13.51
N ILE A 31 -2.75 6.87 13.53
CA ILE A 31 -2.62 5.89 12.45
C ILE A 31 -2.99 4.49 12.93
N LYS A 32 -3.49 3.66 12.00
CA LYS A 32 -3.58 2.21 12.15
C LYS A 32 -3.18 1.54 10.85
N VAL A 33 -2.29 0.55 10.95
CA VAL A 33 -1.77 -0.18 9.81
C VAL A 33 -2.48 -1.52 9.65
N PHE A 34 -3.06 -1.77 8.47
CA PHE A 34 -3.75 -3.00 8.11
C PHE A 34 -2.84 -3.82 7.20
N TYR A 35 -2.27 -4.90 7.74
CA TYR A 35 -1.37 -5.81 7.02
C TYR A 35 -2.17 -6.89 6.32
N THR A 36 -2.17 -6.87 4.98
CA THR A 36 -3.07 -7.69 4.15
C THR A 36 -2.53 -9.07 3.78
N TRP A 37 -1.25 -9.35 3.97
CA TRP A 37 -0.71 -10.70 3.72
C TRP A 37 -1.09 -11.69 4.85
N GLY A 38 -1.53 -11.15 6.01
CA GLY A 38 -1.86 -11.93 7.19
C GLY A 38 -0.66 -12.21 8.09
N SER A 39 -0.92 -12.73 9.29
CA SER A 39 0.13 -13.00 10.29
C SER A 39 1.12 -14.09 9.88
N GLN A 40 0.77 -14.91 8.88
CA GLN A 40 1.63 -16.00 8.39
C GLN A 40 2.96 -15.51 7.83
N VAL A 41 3.01 -14.28 7.28
CA VAL A 41 4.24 -13.69 6.75
C VAL A 41 5.33 -13.55 7.82
N MET A 42 4.94 -13.35 9.08
CA MET A 42 5.89 -13.25 10.20
C MET A 42 6.53 -14.60 10.56
N LYS A 43 5.92 -15.72 10.15
CA LYS A 43 6.45 -17.08 10.38
C LYS A 43 7.46 -17.51 9.30
N GLN A 44 7.46 -16.86 8.15
CA GLN A 44 8.40 -17.13 7.06
C GLN A 44 9.75 -16.47 7.35
N LYS A 45 10.57 -17.16 8.15
CA LYS A 45 11.95 -16.73 8.46
C LYS A 45 12.96 -17.01 7.34
N PHE A 46 12.52 -17.60 6.23
CA PHE A 46 13.41 -17.99 5.12
C PHE A 46 12.98 -17.25 3.86
N ASP A 47 13.87 -16.44 3.31
CA ASP A 47 13.69 -15.80 2.00
C ASP A 47 14.37 -16.64 0.93
N PRO A 48 13.61 -17.23 -0.01
CA PRO A 48 14.18 -18.04 -1.09
C PRO A 48 15.13 -17.26 -2.01
N GLY A 49 14.90 -15.93 -2.15
CA GLY A 49 15.72 -15.06 -3.00
C GLY A 49 17.11 -14.80 -2.43
N PHE A 50 17.24 -14.81 -1.10
CA PHE A 50 18.51 -14.61 -0.41
C PHE A 50 19.13 -15.92 0.13
N GLY A 51 18.39 -17.05 0.06
CA GLY A 51 18.87 -18.35 0.55
C GLY A 51 19.18 -18.40 2.05
N LYS A 52 18.72 -17.42 2.84
CA LYS A 52 19.03 -17.28 4.27
C LYS A 52 17.77 -16.97 5.08
N LYS A 53 17.81 -17.35 6.37
CA LYS A 53 16.85 -16.80 7.33
C LYS A 53 17.16 -15.33 7.54
N ILE A 54 16.23 -14.47 7.16
CA ILE A 54 16.36 -13.03 7.42
C ILE A 54 15.76 -12.75 8.79
N SER A 55 16.56 -12.18 9.67
CA SER A 55 16.14 -11.58 10.94
C SER A 55 16.39 -10.08 10.81
N TRP A 56 15.35 -9.29 10.95
CA TRP A 56 15.49 -7.84 11.00
C TRP A 56 15.90 -7.44 12.42
N ASP A 57 16.90 -6.63 12.53
CA ASP A 57 17.46 -6.09 13.79
C ASP A 57 16.72 -4.82 14.28
N ILE A 58 15.66 -4.41 13.56
CA ILE A 58 14.80 -3.31 13.95
C ILE A 58 13.40 -3.79 14.36
N PRO A 59 12.74 -3.13 15.34
CA PRO A 59 11.38 -3.50 15.75
C PRO A 59 10.37 -3.13 14.67
N MET A 60 9.81 -4.15 14.00
CA MET A 60 8.95 -3.98 12.83
C MET A 60 7.50 -3.68 13.19
N LEU A 61 7.06 -3.91 14.42
CA LEU A 61 5.67 -3.83 14.87
C LEU A 61 5.52 -3.02 16.16
N GLU A 62 6.48 -2.15 16.46
CA GLU A 62 6.48 -1.34 17.67
C GLU A 62 6.22 0.15 17.35
N GLY A 63 5.60 0.86 18.32
CA GLY A 63 5.41 2.30 18.25
C GLY A 63 4.23 2.78 17.41
N TYR A 64 3.38 1.90 16.90
CA TYR A 64 2.15 2.25 16.17
C TYR A 64 1.08 1.16 16.29
N ASP A 65 -0.20 1.53 16.08
CA ASP A 65 -1.32 0.58 16.07
C ASP A 65 -1.39 -0.17 14.73
N TYR A 66 -1.60 -1.48 14.79
CA TYR A 66 -1.72 -2.32 13.59
C TYR A 66 -2.66 -3.51 13.81
N CYS A 67 -3.07 -4.13 12.71
CA CYS A 67 -3.68 -5.46 12.72
C CYS A 67 -3.26 -6.25 11.48
N PHE A 68 -3.30 -7.57 11.60
CA PHE A 68 -3.18 -8.48 10.47
C PHE A 68 -4.57 -8.87 10.01
N VAL A 69 -4.94 -8.46 8.79
CA VAL A 69 -6.22 -8.85 8.19
C VAL A 69 -6.10 -10.24 7.61
N GLU A 70 -7.08 -11.10 7.88
CA GLU A 70 -7.08 -12.46 7.38
C GLU A 70 -6.97 -12.49 5.84
N ASN A 71 -6.02 -13.28 5.33
CA ASN A 71 -5.88 -13.54 3.90
C ASN A 71 -6.50 -14.90 3.56
N THR A 72 -7.62 -14.88 2.85
CA THR A 72 -8.39 -16.07 2.46
C THR A 72 -7.99 -16.62 1.08
N SER A 73 -6.85 -16.18 0.52
CA SER A 73 -6.38 -16.70 -0.76
C SER A 73 -6.09 -18.20 -0.68
N ALA A 74 -6.58 -18.96 -1.63
CA ALA A 74 -6.25 -20.39 -1.76
C ALA A 74 -4.76 -20.63 -2.08
N ASN A 75 -4.09 -19.65 -2.68
CA ASN A 75 -2.65 -19.67 -2.95
C ASN A 75 -2.03 -18.34 -2.48
N PRO A 76 -1.76 -18.18 -1.17
CA PRO A 76 -1.22 -16.93 -0.62
C PRO A 76 0.17 -16.62 -1.18
N GLY A 77 0.39 -15.37 -1.59
CA GLY A 77 1.69 -14.94 -2.10
C GLY A 77 1.67 -13.56 -2.72
N SER A 78 2.86 -13.00 -2.94
CA SER A 78 3.05 -11.68 -3.57
C SER A 78 3.24 -11.74 -5.08
N HIS A 79 3.30 -12.94 -5.67
CA HIS A 79 3.64 -13.12 -7.09
C HIS A 79 2.46 -12.94 -8.04
N HIS A 80 1.24 -12.91 -7.54
CA HIS A 80 0.05 -12.76 -8.37
C HIS A 80 -1.07 -11.99 -7.65
N ARG A 81 -1.96 -11.42 -8.46
CA ARG A 81 -3.03 -10.52 -8.00
C ARG A 81 -3.97 -11.12 -6.94
N LYS A 82 -4.25 -12.42 -7.04
CA LYS A 82 -5.14 -13.15 -6.13
C LYS A 82 -4.42 -13.73 -4.90
N GLY A 83 -3.13 -13.52 -4.78
CA GLY A 83 -2.34 -14.00 -3.64
C GLY A 83 -2.65 -13.31 -2.32
N ILE A 84 -3.28 -12.13 -2.40
CA ILE A 84 -3.77 -11.39 -1.24
C ILE A 84 -5.25 -11.04 -1.45
N GLN A 85 -6.11 -11.70 -0.68
CA GLN A 85 -7.56 -11.55 -0.70
C GLN A 85 -8.09 -11.44 0.73
N ASN A 86 -8.57 -10.26 1.10
CA ASN A 86 -9.03 -9.98 2.46
C ASN A 86 -10.47 -9.48 2.41
N PRO A 87 -11.47 -10.35 2.52
CA PRO A 87 -12.88 -9.93 2.55
C PRO A 87 -13.18 -9.04 3.77
N GLY A 88 -12.47 -9.23 4.88
CA GLY A 88 -12.60 -8.44 6.10
C GLY A 88 -11.96 -7.05 6.06
N LEU A 89 -11.09 -6.73 5.09
CA LEU A 89 -10.31 -5.48 5.08
C LEU A 89 -11.20 -4.22 5.12
N ILE A 90 -12.17 -4.14 4.24
CA ILE A 90 -13.06 -2.96 4.18
C ILE A 90 -13.91 -2.83 5.45
N PRO A 91 -14.60 -3.87 5.93
CA PRO A 91 -15.32 -3.81 7.21
C PRO A 91 -14.45 -3.40 8.41
N GLU A 92 -13.24 -3.94 8.53
CA GLU A 92 -12.33 -3.58 9.63
C GLU A 92 -11.90 -2.11 9.59
N ILE A 93 -11.63 -1.58 8.38
CA ILE A 93 -11.32 -0.16 8.20
C ILE A 93 -12.54 0.70 8.55
N GLU A 94 -13.75 0.32 8.13
CA GLU A 94 -14.98 1.07 8.44
C GLU A 94 -15.28 1.09 9.94
N ILE A 95 -15.11 -0.03 10.65
CA ILE A 95 -15.27 -0.09 12.11
C ILE A 95 -14.30 0.88 12.80
N TRP A 96 -13.08 1.03 12.28
CA TRP A 96 -12.11 1.96 12.85
C TRP A 96 -12.41 3.43 12.54
N GLN A 97 -13.27 3.74 11.56
CA GLN A 97 -13.75 5.07 11.17
C GLN A 97 -12.61 6.05 10.82
N PRO A 98 -11.81 5.81 9.80
CA PRO A 98 -10.74 6.71 9.38
C PRO A 98 -11.29 7.98 8.71
N ASN A 99 -10.50 9.06 8.75
CA ASN A 99 -10.75 10.27 7.98
C ASN A 99 -10.09 10.22 6.59
N ALA A 100 -9.13 9.33 6.38
CA ALA A 100 -8.47 9.07 5.10
C ALA A 100 -7.91 7.65 5.07
N VAL A 101 -7.67 7.12 3.88
CA VAL A 101 -6.99 5.84 3.68
C VAL A 101 -5.75 6.02 2.80
N LEU A 102 -4.61 5.44 3.18
CA LEU A 102 -3.40 5.34 2.39
C LEU A 102 -3.20 3.89 1.97
N VAL A 103 -3.14 3.62 0.67
CA VAL A 103 -2.95 2.27 0.13
C VAL A 103 -1.59 2.16 -0.56
N TYR A 104 -0.80 1.17 -0.14
CA TYR A 104 0.50 0.84 -0.73
C TYR A 104 0.36 -0.20 -1.83
N GLY A 105 0.67 0.19 -3.06
CA GLY A 105 0.64 -0.69 -4.23
C GLY A 105 -0.76 -1.03 -4.74
N TRP A 106 -0.82 -1.41 -6.02
CA TRP A 106 -2.05 -1.74 -6.75
C TRP A 106 -2.09 -3.19 -7.25
N ASN A 107 -1.09 -4.00 -6.92
CA ASN A 107 -0.94 -5.35 -7.49
C ASN A 107 -1.98 -6.36 -6.96
N PHE A 108 -2.56 -6.12 -5.79
CA PHE A 108 -3.40 -7.09 -5.09
C PHE A 108 -4.88 -6.74 -5.14
N SER A 109 -5.72 -7.79 -5.21
CA SER A 109 -7.17 -7.63 -5.30
C SER A 109 -7.77 -6.83 -4.16
N SER A 110 -7.29 -7.04 -2.93
CA SER A 110 -7.79 -6.33 -1.75
C SER A 110 -7.45 -4.84 -1.78
N HIS A 111 -6.23 -4.48 -2.23
CA HIS A 111 -5.80 -3.09 -2.35
C HIS A 111 -6.63 -2.34 -3.39
N ILE A 112 -6.87 -2.97 -4.56
CA ILE A 112 -7.71 -2.38 -5.61
C ILE A 112 -9.15 -2.20 -5.14
N LYS A 113 -9.70 -3.17 -4.41
CA LYS A 113 -11.03 -3.06 -3.81
C LYS A 113 -11.10 -1.90 -2.82
N ALA A 114 -10.07 -1.73 -1.96
CA ALA A 114 -10.01 -0.63 -1.01
C ALA A 114 -9.95 0.74 -1.72
N LEU A 115 -9.08 0.93 -2.72
CA LEU A 115 -9.02 2.16 -3.53
C LEU A 115 -10.40 2.53 -4.10
N ARG A 116 -11.08 1.56 -4.72
CA ARG A 116 -12.40 1.78 -5.34
C ARG A 116 -13.49 2.04 -4.33
N TYR A 117 -13.47 1.34 -3.21
CA TYR A 117 -14.52 1.42 -2.20
C TYR A 117 -14.52 2.74 -1.46
N PHE A 118 -13.33 3.23 -1.06
CA PHE A 118 -13.20 4.47 -0.31
C PHE A 118 -13.24 5.74 -1.19
N HIS A 119 -13.04 5.59 -2.50
CA HIS A 119 -13.16 6.70 -3.44
C HIS A 119 -14.50 7.43 -3.27
N LYS A 120 -14.47 8.77 -3.19
CA LYS A 120 -15.64 9.65 -2.94
C LYS A 120 -16.32 9.48 -1.57
N LYS A 121 -15.84 8.60 -0.69
CA LYS A 121 -16.32 8.47 0.69
C LYS A 121 -15.41 9.20 1.66
N ILE A 122 -14.12 8.97 1.55
CA ILE A 122 -13.05 9.63 2.30
C ILE A 122 -11.85 9.83 1.37
N PRO A 123 -10.93 10.77 1.65
CA PRO A 123 -9.71 10.93 0.87
C PRO A 123 -8.90 9.64 0.74
N VAL A 124 -8.55 9.29 -0.50
CA VAL A 124 -7.75 8.13 -0.86
C VAL A 124 -6.36 8.57 -1.25
N LEU A 125 -5.37 8.24 -0.42
CA LEU A 125 -3.97 8.41 -0.72
C LEU A 125 -3.40 7.10 -1.26
N PHE A 126 -2.41 7.21 -2.13
CA PHE A 126 -1.78 6.06 -2.76
C PHE A 126 -0.25 6.20 -2.76
N ARG A 127 0.45 5.10 -2.55
CA ARG A 127 1.89 5.01 -2.73
C ARG A 127 2.26 3.75 -3.48
N GLY A 128 3.14 3.88 -4.46
CA GLY A 128 3.73 2.75 -5.18
C GLY A 128 5.08 3.17 -5.77
N ASP A 129 5.97 2.20 -5.93
CA ASP A 129 7.37 2.45 -6.33
C ASP A 129 7.62 2.15 -7.82
N SER A 130 6.55 1.97 -8.61
CA SER A 130 6.67 1.68 -10.05
C SER A 130 7.26 2.86 -10.84
N THR A 131 8.04 2.52 -11.86
CA THR A 131 8.61 3.47 -12.81
C THR A 131 8.24 3.10 -14.24
N MET A 132 8.59 3.95 -15.22
CA MET A 132 8.37 3.66 -16.65
C MET A 132 9.31 2.61 -17.21
N LEU A 133 10.40 2.27 -16.53
CA LEU A 133 11.43 1.32 -16.98
C LEU A 133 10.91 -0.11 -17.15
N ASP A 134 9.80 -0.45 -16.48
CA ASP A 134 9.18 -1.78 -16.52
C ASP A 134 8.33 -2.07 -17.77
N LEU A 135 8.25 -1.15 -18.73
CA LEU A 135 7.32 -1.20 -19.88
C LEU A 135 8.03 -1.63 -21.19
N GLN A 136 8.54 -2.85 -21.23
CA GLN A 136 9.27 -3.35 -22.41
C GLN A 136 8.37 -3.84 -23.58
N ASN A 137 7.15 -4.32 -23.28
CA ASN A 137 6.25 -4.84 -24.31
C ASN A 137 5.15 -3.81 -24.65
N PRO A 138 5.02 -3.32 -25.90
CA PRO A 138 4.11 -2.25 -26.28
C PRO A 138 2.63 -2.60 -26.07
N VAL A 139 2.21 -3.84 -26.34
CA VAL A 139 0.81 -4.26 -26.17
C VAL A 139 0.47 -4.33 -24.68
N LYS A 140 1.36 -4.93 -23.87
CA LYS A 140 1.17 -4.96 -22.41
C LYS A 140 1.20 -3.56 -21.81
N ALA A 141 2.04 -2.66 -22.34
CA ALA A 141 2.11 -1.26 -21.92
C ALA A 141 0.79 -0.52 -22.19
N MET A 142 0.20 -0.73 -23.38
CA MET A 142 -1.09 -0.13 -23.73
C MET A 142 -2.24 -0.63 -22.82
N LEU A 143 -2.33 -1.94 -22.61
CA LEU A 143 -3.34 -2.51 -21.70
C LEU A 143 -3.15 -2.03 -20.26
N LYS A 144 -1.89 -1.98 -19.78
CA LYS A 144 -1.54 -1.43 -18.48
C LYS A 144 -1.93 0.05 -18.38
N LYS A 145 -1.72 0.82 -19.47
CA LYS A 145 -2.10 2.24 -19.51
C LYS A 145 -3.61 2.43 -19.32
N ILE A 146 -4.42 1.73 -20.10
CA ILE A 146 -5.89 1.80 -19.97
C ILE A 146 -6.33 1.41 -18.57
N TYR A 147 -5.78 0.31 -18.06
CA TYR A 147 -6.12 -0.19 -16.73
C TYR A 147 -5.74 0.79 -15.61
N LEU A 148 -4.49 1.27 -15.59
CA LEU A 148 -4.01 2.16 -14.54
C LEU A 148 -4.61 3.55 -14.62
N THR A 149 -4.82 4.11 -15.82
CA THR A 149 -5.53 5.39 -15.98
C THR A 149 -6.94 5.29 -15.40
N ASN A 150 -7.62 4.15 -15.56
CA ASN A 150 -8.94 3.96 -14.92
C ASN A 150 -8.81 3.77 -13.41
N LEU A 151 -7.83 3.01 -12.93
CA LEU A 151 -7.65 2.78 -11.50
C LEU A 151 -7.27 4.06 -10.77
N PHE A 152 -6.40 4.89 -11.34
CA PHE A 152 -5.90 6.11 -10.69
C PHE A 152 -6.95 7.22 -10.59
N LYS A 153 -8.07 7.12 -11.30
CA LYS A 153 -9.25 7.96 -11.06
C LYS A 153 -9.85 7.80 -9.65
N HIS A 154 -9.46 6.74 -8.93
CA HIS A 154 -9.92 6.48 -7.57
C HIS A 154 -8.92 6.98 -6.50
N ILE A 155 -7.90 7.73 -6.90
CA ILE A 155 -6.85 8.27 -6.04
C ILE A 155 -6.98 9.78 -6.00
N ASP A 156 -7.07 10.35 -4.81
CA ASP A 156 -7.08 11.79 -4.62
C ASP A 156 -5.67 12.37 -4.58
N ILE A 157 -4.73 11.69 -3.88
CA ILE A 157 -3.32 12.09 -3.81
C ILE A 157 -2.42 10.87 -3.95
N ALA A 158 -1.49 10.89 -4.90
CA ALA A 158 -0.41 9.90 -5.00
C ALA A 158 0.89 10.46 -4.40
N LEU A 159 1.51 9.66 -3.54
CA LEU A 159 2.74 9.99 -2.83
C LEU A 159 3.92 9.42 -3.62
N TYR A 160 4.67 10.29 -4.31
CA TYR A 160 5.78 9.85 -5.16
C TYR A 160 7.12 9.89 -4.42
N ALA A 161 7.97 8.87 -4.68
CA ALA A 161 9.26 8.71 -4.02
C ALA A 161 10.41 9.48 -4.71
N GLY A 162 10.28 9.75 -6.01
CA GLY A 162 11.30 10.42 -6.81
C GLY A 162 10.78 10.80 -8.20
N SER A 163 11.63 11.45 -9.02
CA SER A 163 11.25 12.03 -10.31
C SER A 163 10.67 10.99 -11.29
N GLU A 164 11.25 9.80 -11.39
CA GLU A 164 10.78 8.76 -12.31
C GLU A 164 9.43 8.19 -11.86
N ASN A 165 9.21 8.06 -10.57
CA ASN A 165 7.93 7.65 -10.01
C ASN A 165 6.86 8.75 -10.21
N LYS A 166 7.23 10.04 -10.09
CA LYS A 166 6.35 11.16 -10.43
C LYS A 166 5.91 11.08 -11.90
N LYS A 167 6.85 10.91 -12.83
CA LYS A 167 6.56 10.76 -14.27
C LYS A 167 5.63 9.57 -14.55
N TYR A 168 5.82 8.47 -13.83
CA TYR A 168 4.95 7.31 -13.91
C TYR A 168 3.49 7.68 -13.60
N TYR A 169 3.22 8.35 -12.48
CA TYR A 169 1.88 8.78 -12.14
C TYR A 169 1.27 9.75 -13.16
N GLN A 170 2.06 10.72 -13.64
CA GLN A 170 1.62 11.67 -14.66
C GLN A 170 1.25 10.95 -15.98
N ASN A 171 2.04 9.96 -16.41
CA ASN A 171 1.76 9.17 -17.62
C ASN A 171 0.45 8.38 -17.52
N PHE A 172 0.01 8.03 -16.32
CA PHE A 172 -1.25 7.34 -16.06
C PHE A 172 -2.39 8.28 -15.61
N GLY A 173 -2.25 9.59 -15.85
CA GLY A 173 -3.35 10.56 -15.79
C GLY A 173 -3.48 11.35 -14.49
N LEU A 174 -2.53 11.27 -13.55
CA LEU A 174 -2.52 12.15 -12.39
C LEU A 174 -1.81 13.46 -12.73
N SER A 175 -2.46 14.59 -12.46
CA SER A 175 -1.87 15.94 -12.58
C SER A 175 -1.07 16.30 -11.32
N ASP A 176 -0.25 17.35 -11.39
CA ASP A 176 0.58 17.80 -10.26
C ASP A 176 -0.22 18.09 -8.99
N ASN A 177 -1.48 18.53 -9.12
CA ASN A 177 -2.36 18.76 -7.98
C ASN A 177 -2.74 17.48 -7.21
N HIS A 178 -2.55 16.31 -7.82
CA HIS A 178 -2.78 15.00 -7.21
C HIS A 178 -1.47 14.33 -6.74
N LEU A 179 -0.36 15.06 -6.75
CA LEU A 179 0.96 14.49 -6.44
C LEU A 179 1.61 15.18 -5.25
N ALA A 180 2.08 14.42 -4.29
CA ALA A 180 2.85 14.92 -3.16
C ALA A 180 4.17 14.13 -3.02
N PHE A 181 5.26 14.85 -2.71
CA PHE A 181 6.57 14.22 -2.53
C PHE A 181 6.65 13.53 -1.17
N MET A 182 7.00 12.26 -1.19
CA MET A 182 7.25 11.45 0.00
C MET A 182 8.40 10.48 -0.31
N PRO A 183 9.66 10.86 -0.04
CA PRO A 183 10.82 10.00 -0.30
C PRO A 183 10.80 8.73 0.56
N HIS A 184 11.64 7.76 0.22
CA HIS A 184 11.99 6.70 1.14
C HIS A 184 12.79 7.27 2.32
N ALA A 185 12.54 6.74 3.52
CA ALA A 185 13.28 7.06 4.73
C ALA A 185 14.58 6.25 4.79
#